data_981ba23dac10a5588caa25bf31fee642
#
_entry.id   981ba23dac10a5588caa25bf31fee642
#
_cell.length_a   1.000
_cell.length_b   1.000
_cell.length_c   1.000
_cell.angle_alpha   90.00
_cell.angle_beta   90.00
_cell.angle_gamma   90.00
#
_symmetry.space_group_name_H-M   'P 1'
#
loop_
_entity.id
_entity.type
_entity.pdbx_description
1 polymer ?
#
loop_
_entity_poly.entity_id
_entity_poly.type
_entity_poly.pdbx_seq_one_letter_code
_entity_poly.pdbx_strand_id
1 'polypeptide(L)'
;MRLLLWFLGFSLIILLVWVIWGGHWAQWADMNNVVAALHGYGISAGLAGALMLVLDLLLPIPGTVVISALGFIYGTWQGALNAFAGLFAAGMIGYGLGRLCSEKTAVKFLGDKDFQRGKSLFERGGGWVVALSRAVPILPEAISVSAGMLRMPLAAYMISLGCGCLPMAVLFAWIGASGHERPWLTLVLSFAVPAVLWSAASLWRKKRTGV
;
A
#
# COMPACT_ATOMS: atom_id res chain seq x y z
N MET A 1 -7.47 -22.15 -0.64
CA MET A 1 -6.92 -22.44 0.69
C MET A 1 -5.41 -22.15 0.78
N ARG A 2 -4.58 -22.60 -0.16
CA ARG A 2 -3.11 -22.34 -0.13
C ARG A 2 -2.74 -20.87 -0.27
N LEU A 3 -3.47 -20.10 -1.08
CA LEU A 3 -3.27 -18.65 -1.23
C LEU A 3 -3.53 -17.90 0.08
N LEU A 4 -4.55 -18.29 0.82
CA LEU A 4 -4.88 -17.74 2.15
C LEU A 4 -3.80 -18.12 3.18
N LEU A 5 -3.29 -19.35 3.15
CA LEU A 5 -2.20 -19.80 4.02
C LEU A 5 -0.90 -19.08 3.71
N TRP A 6 -0.60 -18.84 2.42
CA TRP A 6 0.57 -18.06 2.02
C TRP A 6 0.46 -16.61 2.50
N PHE A 7 -0.72 -16.03 2.36
CA PHE A 7 -1.04 -14.69 2.81
C PHE A 7 -0.91 -14.57 4.34
N LEU A 8 -1.47 -15.52 5.09
CA LEU A 8 -1.33 -15.58 6.54
C LEU A 8 0.12 -15.80 6.97
N GLY A 9 0.87 -16.65 6.29
CA GLY A 9 2.29 -16.88 6.55
C GLY A 9 3.14 -15.64 6.32
N PHE A 10 2.90 -14.92 5.22
CA PHE A 10 3.58 -13.66 4.92
C PHE A 10 3.24 -12.57 5.94
N SER A 11 1.96 -12.43 6.29
CA SER A 11 1.50 -11.50 7.33
C SER A 11 2.08 -11.86 8.70
N LEU A 12 2.19 -13.15 9.02
CA LEU A 12 2.78 -13.62 10.26
C LEU A 12 4.28 -13.31 10.33
N ILE A 13 5.02 -13.44 9.22
CA ILE A 13 6.43 -13.10 9.14
C ILE A 13 6.62 -11.60 9.41
N ILE A 14 5.83 -10.73 8.77
CA ILE A 14 5.87 -9.28 8.99
C ILE A 14 5.55 -8.97 10.46
N LEU A 15 4.53 -9.61 11.02
CA LEU A 15 4.13 -9.44 12.42
C LEU A 15 5.22 -9.90 13.39
N LEU A 16 5.91 -11.01 13.11
CA LEU A 16 7.05 -11.49 13.88
C LEU A 16 8.23 -10.52 13.81
N VAL A 17 8.56 -10.00 12.64
CA VAL A 17 9.59 -8.97 12.48
C VAL A 17 9.23 -7.73 13.30
N TRP A 18 7.95 -7.34 13.28
CA TRP A 18 7.45 -6.20 14.06
C TRP A 18 7.52 -6.46 15.58
N VAL A 19 7.19 -7.65 16.04
CA VAL A 19 7.25 -8.04 17.47
C VAL A 19 8.72 -8.11 17.96
N ILE A 20 9.63 -8.66 17.14
CA ILE A 20 11.03 -8.82 17.52
C ILE A 20 11.78 -7.47 17.54
N TRP A 21 11.45 -6.58 16.61
CA TRP A 21 12.12 -5.28 16.45
C TRP A 21 11.25 -4.07 16.79
N GLY A 22 10.02 -4.28 17.20
CA GLY A 22 9.04 -3.23 17.44
C GLY A 22 9.47 -2.16 18.42
N GLY A 23 10.26 -2.51 19.44
CA GLY A 23 10.82 -1.55 20.39
C GLY A 23 11.76 -0.53 19.76
N HIS A 24 12.54 -0.92 18.74
CA HIS A 24 13.42 -0.01 17.99
C HIS A 24 12.62 0.83 16.96
N TRP A 25 11.53 0.29 16.45
CA TRP A 25 10.68 0.96 15.44
C TRP A 25 9.64 1.87 16.04
N ALA A 26 9.31 1.75 17.34
CA ALA A 26 8.38 2.64 18.02
C ALA A 26 8.81 4.12 17.92
N GLN A 27 10.13 4.39 17.85
CA GLN A 27 10.65 5.73 17.65
C GLN A 27 10.32 6.30 16.25
N TRP A 28 10.21 5.43 15.23
CA TRP A 28 9.86 5.83 13.86
C TRP A 28 8.34 5.89 13.62
N ALA A 29 7.55 5.44 14.60
CA ALA A 29 6.10 5.63 14.60
C ALA A 29 5.70 7.03 15.11
N ASP A 30 6.62 7.78 15.71
CA ASP A 30 6.39 9.14 16.14
C ASP A 30 6.65 10.11 14.97
N MET A 31 5.62 10.90 14.64
CA MET A 31 5.68 11.90 13.58
C MET A 31 6.81 12.91 13.78
N ASN A 32 7.07 13.32 15.03
CA ASN A 32 8.14 14.27 15.34
C ASN A 32 9.52 13.76 14.96
N ASN A 33 9.79 12.48 15.19
CA ASN A 33 11.05 11.84 14.84
C ASN A 33 11.22 11.71 13.31
N VAL A 34 10.15 11.35 12.61
CA VAL A 34 10.17 11.27 11.16
C VAL A 34 10.33 12.66 10.53
N VAL A 35 9.64 13.66 11.04
CA VAL A 35 9.78 15.05 10.60
C VAL A 35 11.20 15.54 10.86
N ALA A 36 11.77 15.32 12.05
CA ALA A 36 13.15 15.72 12.38
C ALA A 36 14.18 15.05 11.46
N ALA A 37 14.02 13.76 11.20
CA ALA A 37 14.86 13.02 10.27
C ALA A 37 14.76 13.59 8.84
N LEU A 38 13.55 13.86 8.34
CA LEU A 38 13.32 14.40 7.01
C LEU A 38 13.83 15.85 6.90
N HIS A 39 13.64 16.69 7.92
CA HIS A 39 14.17 18.05 7.93
C HIS A 39 15.70 18.10 7.78
N GLY A 40 16.41 17.09 8.29
CA GLY A 40 17.87 16.98 8.11
C GLY A 40 18.31 16.84 6.65
N TYR A 41 17.42 16.41 5.74
CA TYR A 41 17.70 16.29 4.32
C TYR A 41 17.36 17.55 3.50
N GLY A 42 16.81 18.60 4.13
CA GLY A 42 16.51 19.88 3.46
C GLY A 42 15.65 19.70 2.19
N ILE A 43 16.13 20.19 1.04
CA ILE A 43 15.41 20.12 -0.24
C ILE A 43 15.17 18.68 -0.70
N SER A 44 16.00 17.72 -0.30
CA SER A 44 15.87 16.29 -0.66
C SER A 44 14.96 15.49 0.27
N ALA A 45 14.33 16.12 1.27
CA ALA A 45 13.41 15.43 2.19
C ALA A 45 12.26 14.72 1.47
N GLY A 46 11.76 15.29 0.35
CA GLY A 46 10.74 14.66 -0.47
C GLY A 46 11.19 13.32 -1.08
N LEU A 47 12.42 13.28 -1.58
CA LEU A 47 13.02 12.07 -2.12
C LEU A 47 13.32 11.06 -0.99
N ALA A 48 13.82 11.53 0.15
CA ALA A 48 14.08 10.68 1.31
C ALA A 48 12.79 10.03 1.82
N GLY A 49 11.69 10.80 1.94
CA GLY A 49 10.39 10.28 2.32
C GLY A 49 9.81 9.29 1.30
N ALA A 50 9.94 9.57 0.00
CA ALA A 50 9.55 8.62 -1.04
C ALA A 50 10.36 7.32 -0.96
N LEU A 51 11.66 7.40 -0.66
CA LEU A 51 12.53 6.25 -0.47
C LEU A 51 12.15 5.45 0.78
N MET A 52 11.78 6.12 1.87
CA MET A 52 11.25 5.46 3.07
C MET A 52 9.97 4.67 2.76
N LEU A 53 9.07 5.21 1.94
CA LEU A 53 7.87 4.51 1.48
C LEU A 53 8.19 3.31 0.57
N VAL A 54 9.27 3.37 -0.19
CA VAL A 54 9.76 2.19 -0.95
C VAL A 54 10.35 1.14 -0.01
N LEU A 55 11.10 1.57 1.00
CA LEU A 55 11.68 0.67 2.00
C LEU A 55 10.64 0.01 2.90
N ASP A 56 9.46 0.60 3.06
CA ASP A 56 8.30 -0.01 3.74
C ASP A 56 7.90 -1.37 3.13
N LEU A 57 8.26 -1.63 1.88
CA LEU A 57 8.11 -2.96 1.27
C LEU A 57 8.91 -4.06 2.01
N LEU A 58 10.04 -3.69 2.62
CA LEU A 58 10.98 -4.61 3.27
C LEU A 58 11.04 -4.41 4.79
N LEU A 59 10.83 -3.19 5.23
CA LEU A 59 10.95 -2.77 6.63
C LEU A 59 9.57 -2.28 7.08
N PRO A 60 9.11 -2.63 8.28
CA PRO A 60 7.80 -2.20 8.78
C PRO A 60 7.83 -0.70 9.17
N ILE A 61 7.92 0.18 8.18
CA ILE A 61 7.86 1.62 8.36
C ILE A 61 6.39 2.04 8.34
N PRO A 62 5.90 2.82 9.32
CA PRO A 62 4.52 3.27 9.28
C PRO A 62 4.30 4.30 8.15
N GLY A 63 4.00 3.82 6.94
CA GLY A 63 3.88 4.63 5.73
C GLY A 63 2.93 5.83 5.89
N THR A 64 1.84 5.69 6.66
CA THR A 64 0.91 6.79 6.95
C THR A 64 1.57 7.95 7.70
N VAL A 65 2.49 7.65 8.62
CA VAL A 65 3.28 8.67 9.35
C VAL A 65 4.22 9.39 8.40
N VAL A 66 4.92 8.65 7.52
CA VAL A 66 5.82 9.24 6.51
C VAL A 66 5.05 10.16 5.56
N ILE A 67 3.86 9.75 5.08
CA ILE A 67 3.02 10.56 4.21
C ILE A 67 2.56 11.84 4.94
N SER A 68 2.15 11.72 6.20
CA SER A 68 1.74 12.87 7.01
C SER A 68 2.92 13.82 7.26
N ALA A 69 4.12 13.30 7.54
CA ALA A 69 5.33 14.11 7.69
C ALA A 69 5.68 14.87 6.41
N LEU A 70 5.56 14.23 5.23
CA LEU A 70 5.73 14.91 3.94
C LEU A 70 4.68 16.02 3.75
N GLY A 71 3.45 15.78 4.16
CA GLY A 71 2.39 16.79 4.14
C GLY A 71 2.67 17.96 5.08
N PHE A 72 3.20 17.70 6.27
CA PHE A 72 3.60 18.72 7.22
C PHE A 72 4.73 19.61 6.69
N ILE A 73 5.75 19.01 6.05
CA ILE A 73 6.93 19.72 5.54
C ILE A 73 6.64 20.51 4.26
N TYR A 74 5.90 19.91 3.32
CA TYR A 74 5.71 20.45 1.97
C TYR A 74 4.30 20.97 1.69
N GLY A 75 3.40 20.89 2.66
CA GLY A 75 1.98 21.13 2.44
C GLY A 75 1.27 19.97 1.72
N THR A 76 -0.05 20.09 1.61
CA THR A 76 -0.91 19.01 1.12
C THR A 76 -0.52 18.50 -0.28
N TRP A 77 -0.39 19.39 -1.24
CA TRP A 77 -0.24 18.99 -2.65
C TRP A 77 1.13 18.43 -2.97
N GLN A 78 2.18 19.11 -2.55
CA GLN A 78 3.55 18.67 -2.81
C GLN A 78 3.91 17.45 -1.96
N GLY A 79 3.45 17.42 -0.69
CA GLY A 79 3.57 16.25 0.17
C GLY A 79 2.87 15.04 -0.42
N ALA A 80 1.63 15.20 -0.92
CA ALA A 80 0.89 14.14 -1.58
C ALA A 80 1.57 13.65 -2.87
N LEU A 81 2.17 14.54 -3.66
CA LEU A 81 2.89 14.15 -4.88
C LEU A 81 4.12 13.30 -4.56
N ASN A 82 4.93 13.71 -3.58
CA ASN A 82 6.10 12.94 -3.12
C ASN A 82 5.68 11.58 -2.55
N ALA A 83 4.65 11.56 -1.71
CA ALA A 83 4.10 10.35 -1.13
C ALA A 83 3.54 9.40 -2.21
N PHE A 84 2.78 9.94 -3.17
CA PHE A 84 2.25 9.18 -4.30
C PHE A 84 3.38 8.53 -5.10
N ALA A 85 4.45 9.28 -5.42
CA ALA A 85 5.60 8.75 -6.13
C ALA A 85 6.25 7.58 -5.37
N GLY A 86 6.44 7.71 -4.06
CA GLY A 86 6.99 6.65 -3.21
C GLY A 86 6.09 5.41 -3.15
N LEU A 87 4.79 5.58 -2.88
CA LEU A 87 3.82 4.48 -2.83
C LEU A 87 3.68 3.77 -4.19
N PHE A 88 3.67 4.54 -5.27
CA PHE A 88 3.58 4.02 -6.62
C PHE A 88 4.84 3.21 -6.98
N ALA A 89 6.02 3.73 -6.67
CA ALA A 89 7.29 3.04 -6.88
C ALA A 89 7.35 1.74 -6.06
N ALA A 90 6.97 1.76 -4.78
CA ALA A 90 6.90 0.57 -3.93
C ALA A 90 5.98 -0.51 -4.54
N GLY A 91 4.79 -0.11 -4.98
CA GLY A 91 3.87 -1.02 -5.66
C GLY A 91 4.44 -1.61 -6.94
N MET A 92 5.09 -0.78 -7.77
CA MET A 92 5.74 -1.22 -9.01
C MET A 92 6.88 -2.22 -8.75
N ILE A 93 7.68 -1.97 -7.71
CA ILE A 93 8.75 -2.91 -7.30
C ILE A 93 8.13 -4.23 -6.84
N GLY A 94 7.10 -4.19 -5.98
CA GLY A 94 6.40 -5.40 -5.53
C GLY A 94 5.82 -6.20 -6.70
N TYR A 95 5.17 -5.54 -7.65
CA TYR A 95 4.68 -6.17 -8.88
C TYR A 95 5.82 -6.77 -9.70
N GLY A 96 6.93 -6.04 -9.88
CA GLY A 96 8.11 -6.49 -10.59
C GLY A 96 8.71 -7.76 -9.97
N LEU A 97 8.88 -7.78 -8.65
CA LEU A 97 9.34 -8.95 -7.91
C LEU A 97 8.43 -10.17 -8.15
N GLY A 98 7.11 -9.97 -8.09
CA GLY A 98 6.15 -11.01 -8.41
C GLY A 98 6.26 -11.49 -9.87
N ARG A 99 6.50 -10.57 -10.79
CA ARG A 99 6.65 -10.87 -12.22
C ARG A 99 7.90 -11.66 -12.55
N LEU A 100 8.98 -11.50 -11.77
CA LEU A 100 10.22 -12.29 -11.90
C LEU A 100 10.00 -13.74 -11.50
N CYS A 101 8.99 -14.05 -10.69
CA CYS A 101 8.64 -15.41 -10.35
C CYS A 101 8.14 -16.16 -11.61
N SER A 102 8.71 -17.34 -11.89
CA SER A 102 8.25 -18.13 -13.02
C SER A 102 6.84 -18.67 -12.78
N GLU A 103 6.05 -18.82 -13.84
CA GLU A 103 4.68 -19.36 -13.73
C GLU A 103 4.69 -20.76 -13.10
N LYS A 104 5.68 -21.59 -13.41
CA LYS A 104 5.88 -22.92 -12.79
C LYS A 104 6.10 -22.81 -11.29
N THR A 105 6.89 -21.83 -10.85
CA THR A 105 7.14 -21.57 -9.43
C THR A 105 5.89 -21.04 -8.75
N ALA A 106 5.17 -20.11 -9.37
CA ALA A 106 3.91 -19.58 -8.86
C ALA A 106 2.86 -20.68 -8.68
N VAL A 107 2.69 -21.55 -9.68
CA VAL A 107 1.80 -22.73 -9.62
C VAL A 107 2.23 -23.71 -8.52
N LYS A 108 3.53 -23.94 -8.34
CA LYS A 108 4.06 -24.82 -7.30
C LYS A 108 3.73 -24.30 -5.90
N PHE A 109 3.80 -22.97 -5.68
CA PHE A 109 3.49 -22.34 -4.40
C PHE A 109 1.99 -22.22 -4.15
N LEU A 110 1.23 -21.70 -5.10
CA LEU A 110 -0.20 -21.43 -4.96
C LEU A 110 -1.08 -22.67 -5.21
N GLY A 111 -0.60 -23.61 -6.01
CA GLY A 111 -1.38 -24.68 -6.60
C GLY A 111 -2.15 -24.21 -7.84
N ASP A 112 -2.32 -25.11 -8.80
CA ASP A 112 -2.90 -24.78 -10.12
C ASP A 112 -4.30 -24.16 -10.01
N LYS A 113 -5.18 -24.71 -9.19
CA LYS A 113 -6.55 -24.19 -9.00
C LYS A 113 -6.58 -22.75 -8.47
N ASP A 114 -5.76 -22.44 -7.46
CA ASP A 114 -5.73 -21.11 -6.86
C ASP A 114 -5.02 -20.11 -7.79
N PHE A 115 -4.01 -20.55 -8.55
CA PHE A 115 -3.36 -19.75 -9.57
C PHE A 115 -4.34 -19.35 -10.68
N GLN A 116 -5.09 -20.31 -11.26
CA GLN A 116 -6.06 -20.04 -12.32
C GLN A 116 -7.22 -19.15 -11.82
N ARG A 117 -7.70 -19.36 -10.59
CA ARG A 117 -8.71 -18.48 -9.99
C ARG A 117 -8.22 -17.05 -9.82
N GLY A 118 -7.00 -16.87 -9.30
CA GLY A 118 -6.39 -15.54 -9.15
C GLY A 118 -6.19 -14.86 -10.49
N LYS A 119 -5.68 -15.59 -11.48
CA LYS A 119 -5.50 -15.08 -12.86
C LYS A 119 -6.83 -14.62 -13.47
N SER A 120 -7.86 -15.45 -13.39
CA SER A 120 -9.19 -15.10 -13.88
C SER A 120 -9.82 -13.91 -13.16
N LEU A 121 -9.53 -13.73 -11.86
CA LEU A 121 -9.98 -12.57 -11.11
C LEU A 121 -9.40 -11.27 -11.68
N PHE A 122 -8.10 -11.23 -11.95
CA PHE A 122 -7.44 -10.05 -12.52
C PHE A 122 -7.84 -9.81 -13.99
N GLU A 123 -8.01 -10.85 -14.79
CA GLU A 123 -8.47 -10.74 -16.17
C GLU A 123 -9.91 -10.20 -16.29
N ARG A 124 -10.78 -10.55 -15.34
CA ARG A 124 -12.19 -10.09 -15.30
C ARG A 124 -12.37 -8.72 -14.63
N GLY A 125 -11.33 -7.92 -14.54
CA GLY A 125 -11.42 -6.57 -13.98
C GLY A 125 -11.15 -6.50 -12.47
N GLY A 126 -10.42 -7.46 -11.92
CA GLY A 126 -10.03 -7.51 -10.50
C GLY A 126 -9.04 -6.43 -10.05
N GLY A 127 -8.76 -5.41 -10.88
CA GLY A 127 -7.89 -4.29 -10.51
C GLY A 127 -8.37 -3.51 -9.29
N TRP A 128 -9.67 -3.55 -8.98
CA TRP A 128 -10.20 -2.99 -7.74
C TRP A 128 -9.59 -3.63 -6.47
N VAL A 129 -9.16 -4.89 -6.54
CA VAL A 129 -8.46 -5.56 -5.42
C VAL A 129 -7.15 -4.85 -5.12
N VAL A 130 -6.40 -4.46 -6.18
CA VAL A 130 -5.16 -3.70 -6.06
C VAL A 130 -5.42 -2.31 -5.46
N ALA A 131 -6.45 -1.61 -5.94
CA ALA A 131 -6.80 -0.27 -5.44
C ALA A 131 -7.22 -0.31 -3.97
N LEU A 132 -8.12 -1.23 -3.59
CA LEU A 132 -8.63 -1.34 -2.23
C LEU A 132 -7.61 -1.91 -1.24
N SER A 133 -6.65 -2.71 -1.70
CA SER A 133 -5.61 -3.24 -0.81
C SER A 133 -4.81 -2.12 -0.14
N ARG A 134 -4.65 -0.97 -0.81
CA ARG A 134 -3.90 0.19 -0.29
C ARG A 134 -4.46 0.74 1.02
N ALA A 135 -5.69 0.43 1.30
CA ALA A 135 -6.41 0.90 2.46
C ALA A 135 -6.26 -0.01 3.70
N VAL A 136 -5.71 -1.20 3.54
CA VAL A 136 -5.53 -2.17 4.64
C VAL A 136 -4.04 -2.41 4.83
N PRO A 137 -3.49 -2.24 6.05
CA PRO A 137 -2.08 -2.50 6.33
C PRO A 137 -1.65 -3.92 5.89
N ILE A 138 -0.42 -4.08 5.42
CA ILE A 138 0.20 -5.35 5.02
C ILE A 138 -0.36 -5.94 3.71
N LEU A 139 -1.61 -5.59 3.33
CA LEU A 139 -2.23 -6.09 2.10
C LEU A 139 -1.58 -5.58 0.81
N PRO A 140 -1.15 -4.32 0.73
CA PRO A 140 -0.63 -3.74 -0.50
C PRO A 140 0.55 -4.51 -1.11
N GLU A 141 1.49 -4.90 -0.27
CA GLU A 141 2.73 -5.58 -0.67
C GLU A 141 2.41 -6.97 -1.21
N ALA A 142 1.62 -7.74 -0.45
CA ALA A 142 1.22 -9.08 -0.83
C ALA A 142 0.37 -9.10 -2.11
N ILE A 143 -0.53 -8.14 -2.28
CA ILE A 143 -1.36 -8.01 -3.49
C ILE A 143 -0.53 -7.57 -4.69
N SER A 144 0.45 -6.66 -4.51
CA SER A 144 1.34 -6.23 -5.58
C SER A 144 2.19 -7.39 -6.11
N VAL A 145 2.81 -8.15 -5.22
CA VAL A 145 3.58 -9.35 -5.57
C VAL A 145 2.66 -10.39 -6.24
N SER A 146 1.48 -10.64 -5.66
CA SER A 146 0.52 -11.60 -6.22
C SER A 146 0.04 -11.18 -7.62
N ALA A 147 -0.25 -9.89 -7.86
CA ALA A 147 -0.64 -9.38 -9.18
C ALA A 147 0.46 -9.60 -10.22
N GLY A 148 1.73 -9.43 -9.83
CA GLY A 148 2.88 -9.75 -10.66
C GLY A 148 2.99 -11.23 -10.97
N MET A 149 2.90 -12.10 -9.96
CA MET A 149 2.95 -13.56 -10.10
C MET A 149 1.83 -14.10 -11.00
N LEU A 150 0.62 -13.56 -10.85
CA LEU A 150 -0.57 -13.95 -11.61
C LEU A 150 -0.63 -13.30 -13.01
N ARG A 151 0.44 -12.59 -13.41
CA ARG A 151 0.58 -12.00 -14.74
C ARG A 151 -0.50 -10.98 -15.09
N MET A 152 -1.00 -10.22 -14.10
CA MET A 152 -1.92 -9.11 -14.36
C MET A 152 -1.32 -8.16 -15.43
N PRO A 153 -2.10 -7.67 -16.43
CA PRO A 153 -1.60 -6.71 -17.40
C PRO A 153 -1.05 -5.45 -16.73
N LEU A 154 0.17 -5.04 -17.11
CA LEU A 154 0.88 -3.93 -16.47
C LEU A 154 0.05 -2.64 -16.45
N ALA A 155 -0.57 -2.28 -17.58
CA ALA A 155 -1.38 -1.08 -17.69
C ALA A 155 -2.58 -1.10 -16.71
N ALA A 156 -3.27 -2.22 -16.61
CA ALA A 156 -4.38 -2.39 -15.66
C ALA A 156 -3.89 -2.29 -14.21
N TYR A 157 -2.71 -2.87 -13.92
CA TYR A 157 -2.09 -2.77 -12.60
C TYR A 157 -1.73 -1.33 -12.26
N MET A 158 -1.05 -0.60 -13.16
CA MET A 158 -0.63 0.80 -12.93
C MET A 158 -1.84 1.72 -12.67
N ILE A 159 -2.90 1.59 -13.46
CA ILE A 159 -4.14 2.38 -13.28
C ILE A 159 -4.76 2.06 -11.91
N SER A 160 -4.89 0.78 -11.57
CA SER A 160 -5.48 0.35 -10.30
C SER A 160 -4.64 0.78 -9.11
N LEU A 161 -3.32 0.69 -9.23
CA LEU A 161 -2.35 1.16 -8.25
C LEU A 161 -2.48 2.67 -8.03
N GLY A 162 -2.49 3.45 -9.12
CA GLY A 162 -2.66 4.90 -9.07
C GLY A 162 -3.97 5.31 -8.40
N CYS A 163 -5.08 4.67 -8.78
CA CYS A 163 -6.40 4.90 -8.16
C CYS A 163 -6.43 4.60 -6.66
N GLY A 164 -5.62 3.64 -6.18
CA GLY A 164 -5.54 3.32 -4.76
C GLY A 164 -4.58 4.24 -3.99
N CYS A 165 -3.41 4.54 -4.56
CA CYS A 165 -2.38 5.34 -3.91
C CYS A 165 -2.75 6.82 -3.81
N LEU A 166 -3.41 7.39 -4.83
CA LEU A 166 -3.71 8.83 -4.91
C LEU A 166 -4.58 9.32 -3.74
N PRO A 167 -5.74 8.70 -3.44
CA PRO A 167 -6.58 9.14 -2.33
C PRO A 167 -5.85 9.05 -0.99
N MET A 168 -5.05 8.00 -0.78
CA MET A 168 -4.29 7.80 0.46
C MET A 168 -3.20 8.87 0.61
N ALA A 169 -2.45 9.15 -0.46
CA ALA A 169 -1.42 10.18 -0.46
C ALA A 169 -2.01 11.57 -0.15
N VAL A 170 -3.11 11.93 -0.81
CA VAL A 170 -3.77 13.24 -0.59
C VAL A 170 -4.33 13.34 0.82
N LEU A 171 -5.02 12.30 1.29
CA LEU A 171 -5.66 12.30 2.61
C LEU A 171 -4.65 12.47 3.74
N PHE A 172 -3.61 11.63 3.76
CA PHE A 172 -2.62 11.68 4.85
C PHE A 172 -1.70 12.88 4.75
N ALA A 173 -1.36 13.35 3.55
CA ALA A 173 -0.63 14.61 3.37
C ALA A 173 -1.46 15.81 3.84
N TRP A 174 -2.77 15.83 3.58
CA TRP A 174 -3.66 16.87 4.09
C TRP A 174 -3.76 16.85 5.62
N ILE A 175 -3.86 15.68 6.23
CA ILE A 175 -3.85 15.53 7.70
C ILE A 175 -2.56 16.13 8.28
N GLY A 176 -1.40 15.77 7.70
CA GLY A 176 -0.12 16.29 8.14
C GLY A 176 0.01 17.80 7.96
N ALA A 177 -0.38 18.33 6.80
CA ALA A 177 -0.33 19.77 6.50
C ALA A 177 -1.25 20.61 7.39
N SER A 178 -2.35 20.02 7.86
CA SER A 178 -3.31 20.69 8.74
C SER A 178 -2.80 20.85 10.18
N GLY A 179 -1.67 20.25 10.55
CA GLY A 179 -1.12 20.30 11.91
C GLY A 179 -2.00 19.69 12.98
N HIS A 180 -3.08 19.02 12.57
CA HIS A 180 -4.02 18.37 13.46
C HIS A 180 -3.52 16.97 13.81
N GLU A 181 -2.61 16.89 14.75
CA GLU A 181 -2.27 15.63 15.41
C GLU A 181 -3.46 15.14 16.25
N ARG A 182 -4.44 14.58 15.58
CA ARG A 182 -5.50 13.83 16.23
C ARG A 182 -5.30 12.35 15.89
N PRO A 183 -4.56 11.57 16.69
CA PRO A 183 -4.26 10.17 16.39
C PRO A 183 -5.53 9.34 16.15
N TRP A 184 -6.61 9.66 16.87
CA TRP A 184 -7.90 9.01 16.69
C TRP A 184 -8.54 9.31 15.33
N LEU A 185 -8.36 10.53 14.78
CA LEU A 185 -8.89 10.89 13.46
C LEU A 185 -8.15 10.11 12.36
N THR A 186 -6.84 9.97 12.50
CA THR A 186 -6.01 9.16 11.60
C THR A 186 -6.45 7.71 11.61
N LEU A 187 -6.69 7.13 12.79
CA LEU A 187 -7.20 5.76 12.93
C LEU A 187 -8.59 5.62 12.30
N VAL A 188 -9.52 6.51 12.61
CA VAL A 188 -10.89 6.47 12.06
C VAL A 188 -10.86 6.61 10.53
N LEU A 189 -10.09 7.54 9.99
CA LEU A 189 -9.99 7.74 8.54
C LEU A 189 -9.28 6.57 7.84
N SER A 190 -8.28 5.94 8.46
CA SER A 190 -7.61 4.75 7.92
C SER A 190 -8.57 3.58 7.71
N PHE A 191 -9.62 3.46 8.53
CA PHE A 191 -10.66 2.45 8.35
C PHE A 191 -11.87 2.95 7.56
N ALA A 192 -12.28 4.20 7.76
CA ALA A 192 -13.48 4.76 7.13
C ALA A 192 -13.29 4.97 5.61
N VAL A 193 -12.15 5.49 5.18
CA VAL A 193 -11.88 5.74 3.75
C VAL A 193 -11.92 4.45 2.93
N PRO A 194 -11.27 3.35 3.36
CA PRO A 194 -11.40 2.06 2.69
C PRO A 194 -12.81 1.53 2.64
N ALA A 195 -13.52 1.61 3.77
CA ALA A 195 -14.89 1.13 3.87
C ALA A 195 -15.82 1.91 2.94
N VAL A 196 -15.68 3.23 2.86
CA VAL A 196 -16.45 4.10 1.96
C VAL A 196 -16.12 3.81 0.50
N LEU A 197 -14.84 3.71 0.15
CA LEU A 197 -14.41 3.38 -1.21
C LEU A 197 -14.90 1.99 -1.63
N TRP A 198 -14.84 1.02 -0.71
CA TRP A 198 -15.34 -0.33 -0.96
C TRP A 198 -16.86 -0.35 -1.14
N SER A 199 -17.58 0.38 -0.29
CA SER A 199 -19.05 0.51 -0.40
C SER A 199 -19.45 1.17 -1.71
N ALA A 200 -18.79 2.27 -2.08
CA ALA A 200 -19.03 2.96 -3.35
C ALA A 200 -18.73 2.07 -4.56
N ALA A 201 -17.60 1.35 -4.55
CA ALA A 201 -17.23 0.42 -5.62
C ALA A 201 -18.17 -0.77 -5.70
N SER A 202 -18.68 -1.27 -4.58
CA SER A 202 -19.65 -2.37 -4.54
C SER A 202 -21.02 -1.96 -5.07
N LEU A 203 -21.51 -0.76 -4.72
CA LEU A 203 -22.75 -0.18 -5.22
C LEU A 203 -22.69 0.10 -6.72
N TRP A 204 -21.55 0.61 -7.19
CA TRP A 204 -21.35 0.89 -8.62
C TRP A 204 -21.35 -0.40 -9.46
N ARG A 205 -20.79 -1.50 -8.94
CA ARG A 205 -20.85 -2.81 -9.59
C ARG A 205 -22.26 -3.37 -9.62
N LYS A 206 -23.04 -3.26 -8.52
CA LYS A 206 -24.45 -3.69 -8.49
C LYS A 206 -25.29 -3.00 -9.54
N LYS A 207 -25.03 -1.72 -9.81
CA LYS A 207 -25.70 -0.97 -10.89
C LYS A 207 -25.32 -1.42 -12.30
N ARG A 208 -24.12 -1.98 -12.52
CA ARG A 208 -23.65 -2.44 -13.83
C ARG A 208 -24.03 -3.89 -14.16
N THR A 209 -24.21 -4.73 -13.16
CA THR A 209 -24.51 -6.16 -13.34
C THR A 209 -26.00 -6.48 -13.32
N GLY A 210 -26.87 -5.49 -13.04
CA GLY A 210 -28.32 -5.64 -13.17
C GLY A 210 -28.96 -6.69 -12.25
N VAL A 211 -28.28 -7.07 -11.15
CA VAL A 211 -28.81 -7.99 -10.12
C VAL A 211 -28.84 -7.26 -8.79
#